data_cce24af990134373b463145ecc434ef2
#
_entry.id   cce24af990134373b463145ecc434ef2
#
_cell.length_a   1.000
_cell.length_b   1.000
_cell.length_c   1.000
_cell.angle_alpha   90.00
_cell.angle_beta   90.00
_cell.angle_gamma   90.00
#
_symmetry.space_group_name_H-M   'P 1'
#
loop_
_entity.id
_entity.type
_entity.pdbx_description
1 polymer ?
#
loop_
_entity_poly.entity_id
_entity_poly.type
_entity_poly.pdbx_seq_one_letter_code
_entity_poly.pdbx_strand_id
1 'polypeptide(L)'
;MSKTPQSDVLLFSALFNERGVLASLVVTQVIAVVLAFAPHAQGDIWLRLGIISLFLHLIVLSSTSSLYMARHFLQKRTRALQLSLFFVSFLLFTSLFSVLFSRFAFDINTTEHLIYFVIQNTIIVAFLVALFVQFLLIYAEKEQQTKALSRAELDALQARIRPHFLYNSLNTAAELTHHDAAAAEQAILALAALSQAAMRSGQSVLLNDEVTLSKQYIALETWRFGERLKVNWHIPSDLPALNIPCLTLQPLIENAVCHGVETSEDGATINVELHITTGYITMIVSNPITASKEQTRPNNGMALDNIRQRLNIYYKNKAQLTITNRDGVYRVKVVIPKHIENSV
;
A
#
# COMPACT_ATOMS: atom_id res chain seq x y z
N MET A 1 22.54 -12.46 -5.83
CA MET A 1 22.04 -11.29 -6.58
C MET A 1 21.02 -11.77 -7.61
N SER A 2 19.76 -11.89 -7.25
CA SER A 2 18.69 -12.26 -8.18
C SER A 2 18.22 -10.99 -8.90
N LYS A 3 18.41 -10.98 -10.23
CA LYS A 3 17.81 -9.96 -11.10
C LYS A 3 16.29 -10.08 -10.98
N THR A 4 15.65 -9.12 -10.31
CA THR A 4 14.20 -8.91 -10.40
C THR A 4 13.82 -8.89 -11.89
N PRO A 5 12.75 -9.58 -12.31
CA PRO A 5 12.25 -9.47 -13.67
C PRO A 5 11.78 -8.04 -13.87
N GLN A 6 12.55 -7.25 -14.65
CA GLN A 6 12.09 -5.98 -15.18
C GLN A 6 10.83 -6.29 -16.00
N SER A 7 9.71 -5.76 -15.58
CA SER A 7 8.43 -5.87 -16.27
C SER A 7 8.61 -5.53 -17.76
N ASP A 8 8.25 -6.48 -18.63
CA ASP A 8 8.18 -6.35 -20.10
C ASP A 8 7.10 -5.36 -20.57
N VAL A 9 6.91 -4.26 -19.86
CA VAL A 9 5.91 -3.25 -20.17
C VAL A 9 6.58 -2.15 -20.98
N LEU A 10 6.10 -1.96 -22.20
CA LEU A 10 6.46 -0.80 -23.01
C LEU A 10 6.17 0.49 -22.25
N LEU A 11 7.19 1.34 -22.14
CA LEU A 11 7.08 2.64 -21.45
C LEU A 11 5.96 3.51 -22.07
N PHE A 12 5.69 3.32 -23.35
CA PHE A 12 4.72 4.07 -24.17
C PHE A 12 3.44 3.30 -24.46
N SER A 13 3.17 2.18 -23.77
CA SER A 13 1.97 1.37 -24.03
C SER A 13 0.66 2.17 -23.90
N ALA A 14 0.66 3.16 -23.01
CA ALA A 14 -0.48 4.07 -22.85
C ALA A 14 -0.82 4.89 -24.09
N LEU A 15 0.19 5.22 -24.94
CA LEU A 15 -0.03 5.97 -26.18
C LEU A 15 -0.71 5.16 -27.28
N PHE A 16 -0.68 3.83 -27.18
CA PHE A 16 -1.25 2.95 -28.19
C PHE A 16 -2.68 2.51 -27.89
N ASN A 17 -3.20 2.88 -26.73
CA ASN A 17 -4.59 2.66 -26.36
C ASN A 17 -5.48 3.76 -26.95
N GLU A 18 -6.77 3.48 -27.14
CA GLU A 18 -7.74 4.45 -27.68
C GLU A 18 -7.69 5.81 -26.96
N ARG A 19 -7.63 5.79 -25.63
CA ARG A 19 -7.53 7.02 -24.82
C ARG A 19 -6.21 7.77 -25.03
N GLY A 20 -5.11 7.06 -25.21
CA GLY A 20 -3.81 7.67 -25.45
C GLY A 20 -3.70 8.27 -26.84
N VAL A 21 -4.25 7.60 -27.86
CA VAL A 21 -4.33 8.14 -29.23
C VAL A 21 -5.18 9.42 -29.24
N LEU A 22 -6.36 9.38 -28.61
CA LEU A 22 -7.24 10.55 -28.54
C LEU A 22 -6.55 11.71 -27.79
N ALA A 23 -5.92 11.43 -26.66
CA ALA A 23 -5.19 12.43 -25.89
C ALA A 23 -4.04 13.05 -26.70
N SER A 24 -3.28 12.24 -27.45
CA SER A 24 -2.20 12.73 -28.30
C SER A 24 -2.71 13.65 -29.42
N LEU A 25 -3.84 13.33 -30.05
CA LEU A 25 -4.49 14.17 -31.07
C LEU A 25 -4.96 15.51 -30.46
N VAL A 26 -5.61 15.48 -29.30
CA VAL A 26 -6.10 16.69 -28.64
C VAL A 26 -4.92 17.59 -28.24
N VAL A 27 -3.89 17.04 -27.61
CA VAL A 27 -2.69 17.81 -27.22
C VAL A 27 -2.00 18.39 -28.44
N THR A 28 -1.85 17.64 -29.51
CA THR A 28 -1.27 18.11 -30.78
C THR A 28 -2.07 19.26 -31.35
N GLN A 29 -3.41 19.17 -31.32
CA GLN A 29 -4.29 20.26 -31.80
C GLN A 29 -4.17 21.51 -30.92
N VAL A 30 -4.08 21.36 -29.59
CA VAL A 30 -3.86 22.51 -28.69
C VAL A 30 -2.53 23.20 -29.00
N ILE A 31 -1.44 22.45 -29.20
CA ILE A 31 -0.15 23.00 -29.61
C ILE A 31 -0.26 23.73 -30.96
N ALA A 32 -0.97 23.14 -31.93
CA ALA A 32 -1.18 23.77 -33.22
C ALA A 32 -1.92 25.12 -33.10
N VAL A 33 -2.93 25.20 -32.24
CA VAL A 33 -3.66 26.45 -31.97
C VAL A 33 -2.73 27.49 -31.35
N VAL A 34 -1.97 27.13 -30.29
CA VAL A 34 -1.03 28.04 -29.63
C VAL A 34 0.00 28.58 -30.63
N LEU A 35 0.57 27.75 -31.48
CA LEU A 35 1.54 28.17 -32.50
C LEU A 35 0.91 29.02 -33.58
N ALA A 36 -0.33 28.70 -33.99
CA ALA A 36 -1.05 29.46 -35.01
C ALA A 36 -1.46 30.87 -34.53
N PHE A 37 -1.74 31.05 -33.26
CA PHE A 37 -2.09 32.34 -32.66
C PHE A 37 -0.89 33.09 -32.05
N ALA A 38 0.34 32.61 -32.25
CA ALA A 38 1.53 33.28 -31.76
C ALA A 38 1.60 34.72 -32.31
N PRO A 39 1.96 35.71 -31.43
CA PRO A 39 2.07 37.11 -31.84
C PRO A 39 3.17 37.29 -32.88
N HIS A 40 3.01 38.30 -33.73
CA HIS A 40 3.93 38.68 -34.84
C HIS A 40 3.98 37.71 -36.04
N ALA A 41 3.14 36.70 -36.11
CA ALA A 41 3.07 35.86 -37.29
C ALA A 41 2.21 36.54 -38.39
N GLN A 42 2.77 36.68 -39.57
CA GLN A 42 2.11 37.30 -40.72
C GLN A 42 1.19 36.32 -41.49
N GLY A 43 0.16 36.82 -42.16
CA GLY A 43 -0.76 36.03 -42.99
C GLY A 43 -2.08 35.65 -42.34
N ASP A 44 -2.90 34.89 -43.06
CA ASP A 44 -4.22 34.41 -42.60
C ASP A 44 -4.06 33.36 -41.50
N ILE A 45 -4.67 33.65 -40.34
CA ILE A 45 -4.64 32.81 -39.14
C ILE A 45 -5.22 31.42 -39.42
N TRP A 46 -6.31 31.34 -40.20
CA TRP A 46 -6.99 30.05 -40.47
C TRP A 46 -6.17 29.16 -41.38
N LEU A 47 -5.56 29.73 -42.43
CA LEU A 47 -4.66 29.01 -43.32
C LEU A 47 -3.45 28.50 -42.54
N ARG A 48 -2.85 29.35 -41.69
CA ARG A 48 -1.72 29.01 -40.82
C ARG A 48 -2.08 27.89 -39.85
N LEU A 49 -3.26 27.98 -39.19
CA LEU A 49 -3.75 26.94 -38.32
C LEU A 49 -3.88 25.59 -39.05
N GLY A 50 -4.45 25.61 -40.27
CA GLY A 50 -4.57 24.42 -41.09
C GLY A 50 -3.22 23.76 -41.40
N ILE A 51 -2.25 24.54 -41.85
CA ILE A 51 -0.91 24.05 -42.23
C ILE A 51 -0.19 23.49 -40.97
N ILE A 52 -0.17 24.23 -39.86
CA ILE A 52 0.52 23.81 -38.62
C ILE A 52 -0.17 22.56 -38.03
N SER A 53 -1.50 22.53 -38.04
CA SER A 53 -2.26 21.38 -37.56
C SER A 53 -1.94 20.13 -38.40
N LEU A 54 -1.99 20.22 -39.72
CA LEU A 54 -1.66 19.11 -40.62
C LEU A 54 -0.21 18.63 -40.39
N PHE A 55 0.75 19.56 -40.33
CA PHE A 55 2.16 19.26 -40.11
C PHE A 55 2.41 18.50 -38.81
N LEU A 56 1.88 18.99 -37.69
CA LEU A 56 2.06 18.37 -36.37
C LEU A 56 1.36 17.00 -36.28
N HIS A 57 0.13 16.87 -36.84
CA HIS A 57 -0.56 15.58 -36.83
C HIS A 57 0.16 14.53 -37.67
N LEU A 58 0.73 14.91 -38.80
CA LEU A 58 1.53 14.00 -39.63
C LEU A 58 2.77 13.49 -38.86
N ILE A 59 3.49 14.38 -38.15
CA ILE A 59 4.63 13.99 -37.34
C ILE A 59 4.21 13.02 -36.25
N VAL A 60 3.18 13.35 -35.46
CA VAL A 60 2.74 12.54 -34.32
C VAL A 60 2.20 11.19 -34.79
N LEU A 61 1.33 11.15 -35.80
CA LEU A 61 0.76 9.92 -36.30
C LEU A 61 1.80 8.99 -36.93
N SER A 62 2.73 9.55 -37.74
CA SER A 62 3.78 8.75 -38.36
C SER A 62 4.75 8.20 -37.33
N SER A 63 5.17 9.02 -36.36
CA SER A 63 6.06 8.59 -35.28
C SER A 63 5.41 7.52 -34.40
N THR A 64 4.18 7.73 -33.95
CA THR A 64 3.46 6.77 -33.11
C THR A 64 3.12 5.47 -33.85
N SER A 65 2.76 5.56 -35.14
CA SER A 65 2.50 4.39 -35.98
C SER A 65 3.75 3.55 -36.19
N SER A 66 4.90 4.19 -36.48
CA SER A 66 6.20 3.52 -36.61
C SER A 66 6.58 2.78 -35.32
N LEU A 67 6.42 3.42 -34.17
CA LEU A 67 6.69 2.81 -32.87
C LEU A 67 5.73 1.67 -32.54
N TYR A 68 4.45 1.81 -32.92
CA TYR A 68 3.47 0.74 -32.77
C TYR A 68 3.82 -0.49 -33.60
N MET A 69 4.28 -0.31 -34.85
CA MET A 69 4.77 -1.42 -35.67
C MET A 69 6.00 -2.09 -35.06
N ALA A 70 6.89 -1.29 -34.47
CA ALA A 70 8.09 -1.79 -33.79
C ALA A 70 7.84 -2.33 -32.36
N ARG A 71 6.62 -2.30 -31.85
CA ARG A 71 6.29 -2.60 -30.43
C ARG A 71 6.84 -3.95 -29.94
N HIS A 72 6.73 -5.02 -30.73
CA HIS A 72 7.23 -6.34 -30.34
C HIS A 72 8.75 -6.40 -30.19
N PHE A 73 9.46 -5.62 -31.02
CA PHE A 73 10.90 -5.48 -30.91
C PHE A 73 11.29 -4.64 -29.68
N LEU A 74 10.55 -3.55 -29.43
CA LEU A 74 10.78 -2.62 -28.33
C LEU A 74 10.53 -3.26 -26.95
N GLN A 75 9.52 -4.11 -26.83
CA GLN A 75 9.19 -4.81 -25.57
C GLN A 75 10.37 -5.58 -24.98
N LYS A 76 11.21 -6.15 -25.82
CA LYS A 76 12.37 -6.95 -25.44
C LYS A 76 13.65 -6.11 -25.16
N ARG A 77 13.57 -4.78 -25.24
CA ARG A 77 14.72 -3.89 -25.15
C ARG A 77 14.72 -3.07 -23.87
N THR A 78 15.90 -2.59 -23.49
CA THR A 78 16.10 -1.73 -22.32
C THR A 78 15.32 -0.44 -22.45
N ARG A 79 14.88 0.13 -21.31
CA ARG A 79 14.15 1.41 -21.27
C ARG A 79 14.93 2.54 -21.98
N ALA A 80 16.25 2.58 -21.84
CA ALA A 80 17.08 3.59 -22.50
C ALA A 80 16.96 3.49 -24.03
N LEU A 81 16.98 2.27 -24.59
CA LEU A 81 16.83 2.07 -26.04
C LEU A 81 15.40 2.41 -26.52
N GLN A 82 14.36 2.09 -25.72
CA GLN A 82 12.99 2.48 -26.03
C GLN A 82 12.86 4.00 -26.10
N LEU A 83 13.42 4.74 -25.14
CA LEU A 83 13.43 6.21 -25.11
C LEU A 83 14.21 6.79 -26.28
N SER A 84 15.40 6.25 -26.59
CA SER A 84 16.19 6.72 -27.73
C SER A 84 15.47 6.53 -29.05
N LEU A 85 14.84 5.37 -29.28
CA LEU A 85 14.08 5.13 -30.51
C LEU A 85 12.82 6.00 -30.61
N PHE A 86 12.16 6.26 -29.48
CA PHE A 86 11.06 7.21 -29.43
C PHE A 86 11.51 8.60 -29.88
N PHE A 87 12.60 9.11 -29.31
CA PHE A 87 13.13 10.41 -29.61
C PHE A 87 13.59 10.51 -31.07
N VAL A 88 14.36 9.53 -31.53
CA VAL A 88 14.86 9.47 -32.92
C VAL A 88 13.71 9.42 -33.94
N SER A 89 12.64 8.65 -33.65
CA SER A 89 11.47 8.58 -34.54
C SER A 89 10.83 9.95 -34.75
N PHE A 90 10.59 10.71 -33.68
CA PHE A 90 10.02 12.05 -33.78
C PHE A 90 10.94 13.02 -34.54
N LEU A 91 12.24 13.01 -34.29
CA LEU A 91 13.19 13.87 -35.00
C LEU A 91 13.27 13.55 -36.49
N LEU A 92 13.25 12.26 -36.84
CA LEU A 92 13.31 11.79 -38.22
C LEU A 92 12.06 12.25 -38.99
N PHE A 93 10.87 12.01 -38.47
CA PHE A 93 9.64 12.45 -39.14
C PHE A 93 9.50 13.97 -39.17
N THR A 94 9.96 14.68 -38.14
CA THR A 94 10.01 16.15 -38.16
C THR A 94 10.90 16.66 -39.28
N SER A 95 12.12 16.14 -39.42
CA SER A 95 13.04 16.55 -40.48
C SER A 95 12.48 16.23 -41.87
N LEU A 96 11.89 15.02 -42.03
CA LEU A 96 11.25 14.59 -43.27
C LEU A 96 10.10 15.53 -43.69
N PHE A 97 9.16 15.77 -42.79
CA PHE A 97 8.02 16.63 -43.08
C PHE A 97 8.41 18.11 -43.22
N SER A 98 9.44 18.58 -42.50
CA SER A 98 9.97 19.93 -42.69
C SER A 98 10.52 20.14 -44.09
N VAL A 99 11.28 19.19 -44.64
CA VAL A 99 11.74 19.24 -46.03
C VAL A 99 10.55 19.23 -47.03
N LEU A 100 9.56 18.36 -46.78
CA LEU A 100 8.38 18.27 -47.66
C LEU A 100 7.58 19.58 -47.67
N PHE A 101 7.24 20.09 -46.47
CA PHE A 101 6.42 21.29 -46.31
C PHE A 101 7.14 22.56 -46.74
N SER A 102 8.45 22.63 -46.67
CA SER A 102 9.24 23.79 -47.10
C SER A 102 8.96 24.14 -48.56
N ARG A 103 8.79 23.13 -49.41
CA ARG A 103 8.52 23.31 -50.85
C ARG A 103 7.06 23.63 -51.15
N PHE A 104 6.12 22.89 -50.53
CA PHE A 104 4.70 22.95 -50.88
C PHE A 104 3.95 24.06 -50.14
N ALA A 105 4.31 24.38 -48.91
CA ALA A 105 3.51 25.30 -48.08
C ALA A 105 4.20 26.66 -47.83
N PHE A 106 5.54 26.70 -47.90
CA PHE A 106 6.30 27.90 -47.54
C PHE A 106 7.16 28.48 -48.68
N ASP A 107 7.15 27.86 -49.84
CA ASP A 107 7.88 28.26 -51.04
C ASP A 107 9.40 28.60 -50.77
N ILE A 108 10.02 27.79 -49.93
CA ILE A 108 11.41 27.97 -49.54
C ILE A 108 12.30 27.37 -50.64
N ASN A 109 12.90 28.22 -51.44
CA ASN A 109 13.66 27.83 -52.64
C ASN A 109 15.20 27.84 -52.42
N THR A 110 15.69 28.49 -51.37
CA THR A 110 17.11 28.56 -51.10
C THR A 110 17.52 27.49 -50.07
N THR A 111 18.73 26.91 -50.29
CA THR A 111 19.23 25.84 -49.39
C THR A 111 19.46 26.33 -47.95
N GLU A 112 19.89 27.58 -47.79
CA GLU A 112 20.14 28.17 -46.49
C GLU A 112 18.85 28.29 -45.67
N HIS A 113 17.79 28.83 -46.28
CA HIS A 113 16.47 28.94 -45.62
C HIS A 113 15.85 27.57 -45.32
N LEU A 114 16.07 26.58 -46.18
CA LEU A 114 15.64 25.21 -45.95
C LEU A 114 16.32 24.62 -44.72
N ILE A 115 17.66 24.71 -44.66
CA ILE A 115 18.44 24.18 -43.50
C ILE A 115 17.98 24.85 -42.21
N TYR A 116 17.83 26.18 -42.21
CA TYR A 116 17.38 26.93 -41.06
C TYR A 116 15.97 26.48 -40.61
N PHE A 117 15.04 26.33 -41.52
CA PHE A 117 13.69 25.89 -41.26
C PHE A 117 13.66 24.47 -40.65
N VAL A 118 14.42 23.52 -41.19
CA VAL A 118 14.50 22.15 -40.68
C VAL A 118 15.09 22.13 -39.28
N ILE A 119 16.19 22.87 -39.06
CA ILE A 119 16.85 22.94 -37.74
C ILE A 119 15.90 23.53 -36.69
N GLN A 120 15.23 24.64 -37.02
CA GLN A 120 14.31 25.32 -36.11
C GLN A 120 13.17 24.38 -35.68
N ASN A 121 12.52 23.73 -36.64
CA ASN A 121 11.43 22.77 -36.34
C ASN A 121 11.92 21.57 -35.51
N THR A 122 13.09 21.05 -35.85
CA THR A 122 13.72 19.92 -35.15
C THR A 122 14.04 20.28 -33.71
N ILE A 123 14.58 21.48 -33.44
CA ILE A 123 14.86 21.95 -32.06
C ILE A 123 13.56 22.10 -31.26
N ILE A 124 12.52 22.71 -31.86
CA ILE A 124 11.23 22.87 -31.20
C ILE A 124 10.61 21.51 -30.82
N VAL A 125 10.59 20.57 -31.78
CA VAL A 125 10.02 19.24 -31.54
C VAL A 125 10.90 18.44 -30.56
N ALA A 126 12.21 18.55 -30.63
CA ALA A 126 13.12 17.93 -29.67
C ALA A 126 12.83 18.37 -28.25
N PHE A 127 12.62 19.68 -28.04
CA PHE A 127 12.26 20.22 -26.73
C PHE A 127 10.90 19.73 -26.24
N LEU A 128 9.86 19.76 -27.12
CA LEU A 128 8.52 19.26 -26.79
C LEU A 128 8.53 17.76 -26.44
N VAL A 129 9.24 16.97 -27.23
CA VAL A 129 9.38 15.52 -27.00
C VAL A 129 10.14 15.27 -25.69
N ALA A 130 11.19 16.02 -25.38
CA ALA A 130 11.92 15.90 -24.11
C ALA A 130 11.01 16.20 -22.90
N LEU A 131 10.23 17.28 -22.97
CA LEU A 131 9.25 17.60 -21.93
C LEU A 131 8.18 16.51 -21.79
N PHE A 132 7.69 15.98 -22.89
CA PHE A 132 6.71 14.90 -22.88
C PHE A 132 7.27 13.60 -22.28
N VAL A 133 8.48 13.23 -22.64
CA VAL A 133 9.19 12.08 -22.04
C VAL A 133 9.38 12.27 -20.55
N GLN A 134 9.81 13.46 -20.13
CA GLN A 134 9.94 13.79 -18.69
C GLN A 134 8.61 13.66 -17.95
N PHE A 135 7.53 14.16 -18.54
CA PHE A 135 6.20 13.99 -17.99
C PHE A 135 5.80 12.50 -17.85
N LEU A 136 6.04 11.67 -18.88
CA LEU A 136 5.76 10.24 -18.84
C LEU A 136 6.58 9.51 -17.77
N LEU A 137 7.84 9.88 -17.57
CA LEU A 137 8.69 9.28 -16.53
C LEU A 137 8.18 9.60 -15.13
N ILE A 138 7.83 10.85 -14.87
CA ILE A 138 7.25 11.29 -13.59
C ILE A 138 5.90 10.60 -13.33
N TYR A 139 5.06 10.51 -14.37
CA TYR A 139 3.75 9.85 -14.26
C TYR A 139 3.90 8.35 -13.94
N ALA A 140 4.82 7.66 -14.63
CA ALA A 140 5.08 6.24 -14.39
C ALA A 140 5.64 5.98 -12.99
N GLU A 141 6.52 6.85 -12.50
CA GLU A 141 7.06 6.77 -11.14
C GLU A 141 5.95 6.95 -10.09
N LYS A 142 5.10 7.96 -10.27
CA LYS A 142 3.97 8.22 -9.38
C LYS A 142 2.97 7.05 -9.34
N GLU A 143 2.69 6.44 -10.48
CA GLU A 143 1.83 5.26 -10.56
C GLU A 143 2.44 4.06 -9.80
N GLN A 144 3.75 3.84 -9.92
CA GLN A 144 4.44 2.79 -9.17
C GLN A 144 4.42 3.04 -7.66
N GLN A 145 4.64 4.29 -7.22
CA GLN A 145 4.57 4.67 -5.81
C GLN A 145 3.17 4.42 -5.24
N THR A 146 2.11 4.81 -5.97
CA THR A 146 0.73 4.58 -5.55
C THR A 146 0.40 3.09 -5.43
N LYS A 147 0.83 2.27 -6.40
CA LYS A 147 0.65 0.81 -6.35
C LYS A 147 1.44 0.16 -5.21
N ALA A 148 2.67 0.62 -4.96
CA ALA A 148 3.49 0.13 -3.85
C ALA A 148 2.87 0.48 -2.49
N LEU A 149 2.35 1.71 -2.32
CA LEU A 149 1.66 2.14 -1.12
C LEU A 149 0.40 1.30 -0.87
N SER A 150 -0.46 1.13 -1.88
CA SER A 150 -1.67 0.31 -1.76
C SER A 150 -1.36 -1.16 -1.42
N ARG A 151 -0.29 -1.73 -1.97
CA ARG A 151 0.16 -3.08 -1.60
C ARG A 151 0.66 -3.13 -0.16
N ALA A 152 1.48 -2.16 0.25
CA ALA A 152 1.96 -2.09 1.63
C ALA A 152 0.82 -1.93 2.64
N GLU A 153 -0.22 -1.16 2.31
CA GLU A 153 -1.44 -1.04 3.12
C GLU A 153 -2.21 -2.37 3.21
N LEU A 154 -2.36 -3.09 2.08
CA LEU A 154 -2.99 -4.40 2.06
C LEU A 154 -2.18 -5.44 2.85
N ASP A 155 -0.86 -5.47 2.68
CA ASP A 155 0.03 -6.37 3.41
C ASP A 155 -0.01 -6.06 4.92
N ALA A 156 -0.06 -4.78 5.30
CA ALA A 156 -0.21 -4.35 6.69
C ALA A 156 -1.58 -4.74 7.27
N LEU A 157 -2.67 -4.71 6.48
CA LEU A 157 -3.99 -5.18 6.87
C LEU A 157 -4.01 -6.71 7.06
N GLN A 158 -3.40 -7.45 6.15
CA GLN A 158 -3.32 -8.92 6.24
C GLN A 158 -2.43 -9.40 7.40
N ALA A 159 -1.36 -8.66 7.72
CA ALA A 159 -0.49 -8.98 8.84
C ALA A 159 -1.14 -8.76 10.23
N ARG A 160 -2.28 -8.05 10.30
CA ARG A 160 -3.01 -7.77 11.55
C ARG A 160 -3.77 -8.97 12.10
N ILE A 161 -4.18 -9.91 11.26
CA ILE A 161 -4.74 -11.19 11.67
C ILE A 161 -3.70 -12.25 11.33
N ARG A 162 -3.24 -13.04 12.31
CA ARG A 162 -2.32 -14.14 12.02
C ARG A 162 -3.03 -15.16 11.12
N PRO A 163 -2.54 -15.43 9.90
CA PRO A 163 -3.22 -16.34 8.98
C PRO A 163 -3.43 -17.75 9.60
N HIS A 164 -2.47 -18.21 10.37
CA HIS A 164 -2.53 -19.49 11.07
C HIS A 164 -3.65 -19.55 12.12
N PHE A 165 -3.89 -18.47 12.87
CA PHE A 165 -5.02 -18.37 13.79
C PHE A 165 -6.35 -18.45 13.03
N LEU A 166 -6.49 -17.72 11.93
CA LEU A 166 -7.70 -17.72 11.10
C LEU A 166 -8.02 -19.13 10.57
N TYR A 167 -7.03 -19.82 10.00
CA TYR A 167 -7.20 -21.18 9.51
C TYR A 167 -7.58 -22.16 10.62
N ASN A 168 -6.93 -22.08 11.77
CA ASN A 168 -7.23 -22.96 12.90
C ASN A 168 -8.64 -22.70 13.43
N SER A 169 -9.04 -21.44 13.60
CA SER A 169 -10.39 -21.07 14.07
C SER A 169 -11.48 -21.55 13.11
N LEU A 170 -11.25 -21.43 11.79
CA LEU A 170 -12.20 -21.95 10.78
C LEU A 170 -12.29 -23.47 10.81
N ASN A 171 -11.16 -24.19 10.98
CA ASN A 171 -11.17 -25.63 11.11
C ASN A 171 -11.92 -26.08 12.37
N THR A 172 -11.66 -25.42 13.51
CA THR A 172 -12.39 -25.68 14.77
C THR A 172 -13.89 -25.41 14.60
N ALA A 173 -14.27 -24.29 13.97
CA ALA A 173 -15.67 -24.00 13.70
C ALA A 173 -16.32 -25.07 12.79
N ALA A 174 -15.61 -25.53 11.76
CA ALA A 174 -16.09 -26.60 10.87
C ALA A 174 -16.25 -27.92 11.60
N GLU A 175 -15.33 -28.29 12.48
CA GLU A 175 -15.42 -29.49 13.31
C GLU A 175 -16.62 -29.43 14.25
N LEU A 176 -16.83 -28.29 14.91
CA LEU A 176 -17.98 -28.06 15.80
C LEU A 176 -19.33 -28.19 15.09
N THR A 177 -19.43 -27.93 13.79
CA THR A 177 -20.71 -28.10 13.06
C THR A 177 -21.25 -29.52 13.10
N HIS A 178 -20.40 -30.53 13.31
CA HIS A 178 -20.79 -31.94 13.37
C HIS A 178 -21.24 -32.38 14.76
N HIS A 179 -20.87 -31.65 15.81
CA HIS A 179 -21.08 -32.09 17.20
C HIS A 179 -21.89 -31.09 18.03
N ASP A 180 -21.70 -29.78 17.80
CA ASP A 180 -22.37 -28.70 18.54
C ASP A 180 -22.55 -27.47 17.63
N ALA A 181 -23.70 -27.38 16.97
CA ALA A 181 -24.03 -26.31 16.06
C ALA A 181 -24.08 -24.92 16.77
N ALA A 182 -24.45 -24.87 18.05
CA ALA A 182 -24.48 -23.63 18.80
C ALA A 182 -23.08 -23.12 19.11
N ALA A 183 -22.16 -24.03 19.47
CA ALA A 183 -20.74 -23.69 19.63
C ALA A 183 -20.09 -23.28 18.30
N ALA A 184 -20.45 -23.92 17.18
CA ALA A 184 -19.98 -23.52 15.86
C ALA A 184 -20.41 -22.11 15.48
N GLU A 185 -21.67 -21.76 15.73
CA GLU A 185 -22.19 -20.40 15.51
C GLU A 185 -21.42 -19.37 16.36
N GLN A 186 -21.21 -19.66 17.65
CA GLN A 186 -20.44 -18.78 18.54
C GLN A 186 -18.99 -18.62 18.07
N ALA A 187 -18.35 -19.69 17.58
CA ALA A 187 -17.01 -19.63 17.05
C ALA A 187 -16.93 -18.71 15.82
N ILE A 188 -17.87 -18.82 14.89
CA ILE A 188 -17.94 -17.96 13.71
C ILE A 188 -18.17 -16.49 14.09
N LEU A 189 -19.09 -16.22 15.03
CA LEU A 189 -19.36 -14.86 15.52
C LEU A 189 -18.14 -14.25 16.23
N ALA A 190 -17.47 -15.03 17.06
CA ALA A 190 -16.23 -14.59 17.72
C ALA A 190 -15.12 -14.27 16.70
N LEU A 191 -14.96 -15.11 15.66
CA LEU A 191 -14.00 -14.87 14.58
C LEU A 191 -14.34 -13.62 13.78
N ALA A 192 -15.61 -13.36 13.50
CA ALA A 192 -16.08 -12.15 12.84
C ALA A 192 -15.79 -10.90 13.69
N ALA A 193 -16.01 -10.95 15.00
CA ALA A 193 -15.72 -9.85 15.92
C ALA A 193 -14.22 -9.53 15.98
N LEU A 194 -13.36 -10.56 16.05
CA LEU A 194 -11.89 -10.41 16.02
C LEU A 194 -11.41 -9.82 14.69
N SER A 195 -11.98 -10.28 13.58
CA SER A 195 -11.67 -9.75 12.25
C SER A 195 -12.07 -8.26 12.14
N GLN A 196 -13.24 -7.90 12.65
CA GLN A 196 -13.70 -6.51 12.67
C GLN A 196 -12.80 -5.62 13.56
N ALA A 197 -12.38 -6.12 14.73
CA ALA A 197 -11.48 -5.40 15.62
C ALA A 197 -10.10 -5.16 14.97
N ALA A 198 -9.58 -6.13 14.22
CA ALA A 198 -8.34 -5.98 13.47
C ALA A 198 -8.43 -4.86 12.41
N MET A 199 -9.58 -4.71 11.75
CA MET A 199 -9.84 -3.62 10.81
C MET A 199 -9.95 -2.25 11.49
N ARG A 200 -10.41 -2.21 12.75
CA ARG A 200 -10.51 -0.99 13.57
C ARG A 200 -9.23 -0.65 14.34
N SER A 201 -8.14 -1.38 14.12
CA SER A 201 -6.88 -1.12 14.82
C SER A 201 -6.39 0.30 14.51
N GLY A 202 -6.11 1.07 15.56
CA GLY A 202 -5.82 2.51 15.46
C GLY A 202 -6.94 3.42 15.96
N GLN A 203 -8.14 2.89 16.14
CA GLN A 203 -9.25 3.57 16.82
C GLN A 203 -9.22 3.26 18.32
N SER A 204 -9.97 4.02 19.11
CA SER A 204 -10.23 3.73 20.53
C SER A 204 -11.56 3.02 20.69
N VAL A 205 -11.63 2.11 21.68
CA VAL A 205 -12.81 1.34 22.05
C VAL A 205 -12.99 1.41 23.57
N LEU A 206 -14.18 1.10 24.06
CA LEU A 206 -14.38 0.99 25.49
C LEU A 206 -13.58 -0.17 26.09
N LEU A 207 -13.08 0.02 27.30
CA LEU A 207 -12.35 -1.02 28.03
C LEU A 207 -13.15 -2.33 28.14
N ASN A 208 -14.47 -2.22 28.34
CA ASN A 208 -15.37 -3.38 28.40
C ASN A 208 -15.43 -4.14 27.07
N ASP A 209 -15.39 -3.44 25.93
CA ASP A 209 -15.42 -4.06 24.61
C ASP A 209 -14.11 -4.82 24.35
N GLU A 210 -12.96 -4.27 24.79
CA GLU A 210 -11.66 -4.93 24.68
C GLU A 210 -11.57 -6.20 25.55
N VAL A 211 -12.16 -6.16 26.76
CA VAL A 211 -12.28 -7.34 27.63
C VAL A 211 -13.21 -8.40 26.99
N THR A 212 -14.31 -7.97 26.43
CA THR A 212 -15.25 -8.86 25.72
C THR A 212 -14.60 -9.53 24.52
N LEU A 213 -13.88 -8.77 23.70
CA LEU A 213 -13.11 -9.27 22.57
C LEU A 213 -12.07 -10.31 23.01
N SER A 214 -11.38 -10.03 24.12
CA SER A 214 -10.39 -10.94 24.69
C SER A 214 -11.00 -12.25 25.18
N LYS A 215 -12.19 -12.20 25.77
CA LYS A 215 -12.95 -13.40 26.17
C LYS A 215 -13.41 -14.22 24.95
N GLN A 216 -13.84 -13.56 23.87
CA GLN A 216 -14.20 -14.22 22.61
C GLN A 216 -13.00 -14.93 21.99
N TYR A 217 -11.82 -14.30 22.02
CA TYR A 217 -10.58 -14.93 21.57
C TYR A 217 -10.28 -16.20 22.38
N ILE A 218 -10.35 -16.12 23.70
CA ILE A 218 -10.09 -17.28 24.57
C ILE A 218 -11.12 -18.39 24.35
N ALA A 219 -12.38 -18.07 24.12
CA ALA A 219 -13.41 -19.07 23.79
C ALA A 219 -13.03 -19.86 22.53
N LEU A 220 -12.57 -19.20 21.46
CA LEU A 220 -12.06 -19.86 20.26
C LEU A 220 -10.89 -20.79 20.55
N GLU A 221 -9.90 -20.32 21.31
CA GLU A 221 -8.74 -21.12 21.66
C GLU A 221 -9.08 -22.27 22.62
N THR A 222 -10.09 -22.11 23.48
CA THR A 222 -10.55 -23.18 24.37
C THR A 222 -11.16 -24.34 23.57
N TRP A 223 -11.93 -24.09 22.52
CA TRP A 223 -12.41 -25.16 21.63
C TRP A 223 -11.26 -25.87 20.92
N ARG A 224 -10.19 -25.17 20.59
CA ARG A 224 -9.02 -25.72 19.92
C ARG A 224 -8.12 -26.55 20.85
N PHE A 225 -7.85 -26.05 22.07
CA PHE A 225 -6.90 -26.67 23.00
C PHE A 225 -7.57 -27.56 24.05
N GLY A 226 -8.89 -27.47 24.20
CA GLY A 226 -9.63 -28.24 25.22
C GLY A 226 -9.09 -27.99 26.63
N GLU A 227 -8.90 -29.07 27.40
CA GLU A 227 -8.40 -29.04 28.78
C GLU A 227 -6.97 -28.50 28.93
N ARG A 228 -6.22 -28.37 27.86
CA ARG A 228 -4.86 -27.83 27.86
C ARG A 228 -4.82 -26.33 28.09
N LEU A 229 -5.91 -25.59 27.80
CA LEU A 229 -6.03 -24.16 28.05
C LEU A 229 -6.93 -23.88 29.23
N LYS A 230 -6.35 -23.36 30.33
CA LYS A 230 -7.10 -22.85 31.48
C LYS A 230 -6.83 -21.36 31.61
N VAL A 231 -7.91 -20.58 31.87
CA VAL A 231 -7.77 -19.13 32.02
C VAL A 231 -8.47 -18.67 33.29
N ASN A 232 -7.72 -17.99 34.15
CA ASN A 232 -8.23 -17.36 35.35
C ASN A 232 -8.43 -15.87 35.10
N TRP A 233 -9.66 -15.41 35.17
CA TRP A 233 -10.01 -14.00 35.00
C TRP A 233 -10.20 -13.32 36.35
N HIS A 234 -9.35 -12.36 36.66
CA HIS A 234 -9.45 -11.50 37.86
C HIS A 234 -9.76 -10.08 37.38
N ILE A 235 -11.00 -9.88 36.96
CA ILE A 235 -11.49 -8.62 36.39
C ILE A 235 -12.65 -8.12 37.26
N PRO A 236 -12.63 -6.85 37.72
CA PRO A 236 -13.74 -6.26 38.44
C PRO A 236 -15.04 -6.32 37.63
N SER A 237 -16.16 -6.52 38.30
CA SER A 237 -17.47 -6.55 37.64
C SER A 237 -17.92 -5.20 37.11
N ASP A 238 -17.47 -4.11 37.73
CA ASP A 238 -17.75 -2.74 37.31
C ASP A 238 -16.51 -2.11 36.67
N LEU A 239 -16.55 -1.98 35.34
CA LEU A 239 -15.47 -1.39 34.57
C LEU A 239 -15.79 0.07 34.23
N PRO A 240 -14.85 1.00 34.38
CA PRO A 240 -15.08 2.39 34.03
C PRO A 240 -15.33 2.53 32.50
N ALA A 241 -16.20 3.46 32.12
CA ALA A 241 -16.42 3.83 30.71
C ALA A 241 -15.19 4.62 30.19
N LEU A 242 -14.10 3.92 29.99
CA LEU A 242 -12.82 4.47 29.51
C LEU A 242 -12.52 3.96 28.12
N ASN A 243 -12.15 4.87 27.22
CA ASN A 243 -11.65 4.52 25.91
C ASN A 243 -10.15 4.19 25.96
N ILE A 244 -9.80 3.05 25.39
CA ILE A 244 -8.42 2.60 25.23
C ILE A 244 -8.15 2.27 23.75
N PRO A 245 -6.90 2.26 23.28
CA PRO A 245 -6.59 1.82 21.93
C PRO A 245 -7.10 0.39 21.70
N CYS A 246 -7.82 0.16 20.61
CA CYS A 246 -8.29 -1.17 20.20
C CYS A 246 -7.11 -2.16 20.10
N LEU A 247 -7.32 -3.42 20.44
CA LEU A 247 -6.31 -4.48 20.45
C LEU A 247 -5.15 -4.18 21.44
N THR A 248 -5.48 -3.73 22.65
CA THR A 248 -4.50 -3.53 23.73
C THR A 248 -4.35 -4.78 24.60
N LEU A 249 -5.45 -5.38 25.05
CA LEU A 249 -5.46 -6.57 25.93
C LEU A 249 -5.35 -7.87 25.12
N GLN A 250 -6.12 -7.99 24.03
CA GLN A 250 -6.22 -9.22 23.25
C GLN A 250 -4.84 -9.72 22.75
N PRO A 251 -3.92 -8.89 22.20
CA PRO A 251 -2.61 -9.39 21.78
C PRO A 251 -1.70 -9.82 22.93
N LEU A 252 -1.91 -9.32 24.15
CA LEU A 252 -1.17 -9.81 25.32
C LEU A 252 -1.59 -11.24 25.68
N ILE A 253 -2.91 -11.51 25.60
CA ILE A 253 -3.47 -12.83 25.82
C ILE A 253 -3.06 -13.79 24.70
N GLU A 254 -3.10 -13.34 23.46
CA GLU A 254 -2.62 -14.11 22.32
C GLU A 254 -1.15 -14.52 22.49
N ASN A 255 -0.30 -13.61 22.96
CA ASN A 255 1.08 -13.89 23.26
C ASN A 255 1.23 -14.96 24.37
N ALA A 256 0.39 -14.89 25.41
CA ALA A 256 0.39 -15.86 26.50
C ALA A 256 -0.09 -17.26 26.05
N VAL A 257 -1.10 -17.36 25.18
CA VAL A 257 -1.56 -18.62 24.56
C VAL A 257 -0.46 -19.23 23.70
N CYS A 258 0.12 -18.44 22.81
CA CYS A 258 1.16 -18.91 21.88
C CYS A 258 2.41 -19.44 22.61
N HIS A 259 2.83 -18.77 23.69
CA HIS A 259 4.06 -19.12 24.41
C HIS A 259 3.84 -20.01 25.61
N GLY A 260 2.66 -19.99 26.22
CA GLY A 260 2.33 -20.85 27.35
C GLY A 260 1.69 -22.17 26.95
N VAL A 261 0.70 -22.14 26.04
CA VAL A 261 -0.13 -23.31 25.75
C VAL A 261 0.34 -24.06 24.50
N GLU A 262 0.64 -23.37 23.41
CA GLU A 262 1.09 -24.04 22.16
C GLU A 262 2.41 -24.77 22.33
N THR A 263 3.30 -24.29 23.22
CA THR A 263 4.63 -24.85 23.46
C THR A 263 4.65 -25.94 24.53
N SER A 264 3.56 -26.12 25.28
CA SER A 264 3.45 -27.10 26.37
C SER A 264 2.56 -28.28 25.96
N GLU A 265 3.06 -29.51 26.13
CA GLU A 265 2.25 -30.71 25.90
C GLU A 265 1.16 -30.86 26.96
N ASP A 266 1.44 -30.49 28.21
CA ASP A 266 0.52 -30.56 29.34
C ASP A 266 -0.45 -29.37 29.41
N GLY A 267 -0.30 -28.39 28.50
CA GLY A 267 -1.06 -27.15 28.52
C GLY A 267 -0.55 -26.14 29.55
N ALA A 268 -1.33 -25.08 29.73
CA ALA A 268 -0.95 -24.01 30.65
C ALA A 268 -2.17 -23.27 31.21
N THR A 269 -2.01 -22.70 32.40
CA THR A 269 -2.95 -21.75 32.97
C THR A 269 -2.50 -20.33 32.73
N ILE A 270 -3.34 -19.54 32.06
CA ILE A 270 -3.12 -18.11 31.81
C ILE A 270 -3.88 -17.33 32.89
N ASN A 271 -3.24 -16.38 33.56
CA ASN A 271 -3.93 -15.47 34.47
C ASN A 271 -4.02 -14.09 33.83
N VAL A 272 -5.25 -13.56 33.80
CA VAL A 272 -5.57 -12.22 33.29
C VAL A 272 -6.13 -11.40 34.43
N GLU A 273 -5.39 -10.37 34.82
CA GLU A 273 -5.75 -9.52 35.96
C GLU A 273 -5.95 -8.07 35.49
N LEU A 274 -6.98 -7.42 36.01
CA LEU A 274 -7.25 -6.02 35.77
C LEU A 274 -7.46 -5.30 37.09
N HIS A 275 -6.58 -4.36 37.41
CA HIS A 275 -6.64 -3.57 38.64
C HIS A 275 -6.94 -2.12 38.31
N ILE A 276 -7.93 -1.56 39.00
CA ILE A 276 -8.39 -0.20 38.81
C ILE A 276 -8.09 0.63 40.07
N THR A 277 -7.25 1.63 39.91
CA THR A 277 -6.96 2.62 40.96
C THR A 277 -7.59 3.96 40.60
N THR A 278 -7.44 4.96 41.46
CA THR A 278 -7.99 6.30 41.22
C THR A 278 -7.43 6.94 39.94
N GLY A 279 -6.14 6.78 39.67
CA GLY A 279 -5.45 7.44 38.52
C GLY A 279 -5.11 6.52 37.35
N TYR A 280 -5.04 5.21 37.58
CA TYR A 280 -4.49 4.27 36.59
C TYR A 280 -5.33 2.99 36.48
N ILE A 281 -5.21 2.36 35.29
CA ILE A 281 -5.65 0.99 35.08
C ILE A 281 -4.41 0.15 34.79
N THR A 282 -4.30 -0.97 35.49
CA THR A 282 -3.20 -1.93 35.30
C THR A 282 -3.80 -3.23 34.75
N MET A 283 -3.31 -3.66 33.59
CA MET A 283 -3.62 -4.95 32.98
C MET A 283 -2.39 -5.84 33.12
N ILE A 284 -2.57 -7.06 33.60
CA ILE A 284 -1.50 -8.03 33.75
C ILE A 284 -1.95 -9.33 33.10
N VAL A 285 -1.11 -9.86 32.22
CA VAL A 285 -1.27 -11.19 31.62
C VAL A 285 -0.04 -12.01 31.96
N SER A 286 -0.24 -13.20 32.54
CA SER A 286 0.86 -14.07 32.91
C SER A 286 0.59 -15.53 32.52
N ASN A 287 1.66 -16.23 32.11
CA ASN A 287 1.68 -17.63 31.74
C ASN A 287 2.95 -18.31 32.25
N PRO A 288 2.94 -19.63 32.48
CA PRO A 288 4.15 -20.37 32.83
C PRO A 288 5.11 -20.42 31.63
N ILE A 289 6.40 -20.49 31.91
CA ILE A 289 7.45 -20.70 30.91
C ILE A 289 7.76 -22.19 30.88
N THR A 290 7.55 -22.79 29.74
CA THR A 290 7.92 -24.18 29.51
C THR A 290 9.41 -24.26 29.13
N ALA A 291 10.19 -25.08 29.85
CA ALA A 291 11.62 -25.21 29.68
C ALA A 291 12.09 -25.84 28.34
N SER A 292 11.18 -26.23 27.46
CA SER A 292 11.51 -26.88 26.20
C SER A 292 11.71 -25.86 25.07
N LYS A 293 12.99 -25.70 24.72
CA LYS A 293 13.55 -25.01 23.55
C LYS A 293 13.52 -23.49 23.57
N GLU A 294 14.68 -22.92 23.83
CA GLU A 294 15.18 -21.68 23.25
C GLU A 294 15.05 -21.70 21.71
N GLN A 295 13.83 -21.63 21.21
CA GLN A 295 13.58 -21.25 19.82
C GLN A 295 13.05 -19.83 19.83
N THR A 296 13.98 -18.90 19.79
CA THR A 296 13.80 -17.54 19.34
C THR A 296 13.11 -17.55 17.98
N ARG A 297 11.77 -17.55 17.97
CA ARG A 297 11.05 -17.11 16.76
C ARG A 297 11.29 -15.61 16.65
N PRO A 298 11.85 -15.12 15.53
CA PRO A 298 12.28 -13.71 15.38
C PRO A 298 11.16 -12.67 15.48
N ASN A 299 9.90 -13.08 15.69
CA ASN A 299 8.74 -12.19 15.66
C ASN A 299 8.20 -11.78 17.05
N ASN A 300 8.77 -12.27 18.17
CA ASN A 300 8.20 -12.02 19.50
C ASN A 300 8.34 -10.58 20.02
N GLY A 301 9.40 -9.87 19.63
CA GLY A 301 9.60 -8.48 20.02
C GLY A 301 8.64 -7.52 19.34
N MET A 302 8.31 -7.77 18.07
CA MET A 302 7.56 -6.82 17.25
C MET A 302 6.12 -6.58 17.73
N ALA A 303 5.41 -7.61 18.19
CA ALA A 303 4.01 -7.46 18.64
C ALA A 303 3.91 -6.58 19.89
N LEU A 304 4.73 -6.85 20.91
CA LEU A 304 4.77 -6.07 22.15
C LEU A 304 5.35 -4.67 21.94
N ASP A 305 6.32 -4.52 21.04
CA ASP A 305 6.86 -3.21 20.66
C ASP A 305 5.83 -2.36 19.91
N ASN A 306 5.02 -2.95 19.05
CA ASN A 306 3.90 -2.25 18.39
C ASN A 306 2.85 -1.77 19.41
N ILE A 307 2.53 -2.59 20.42
CA ILE A 307 1.62 -2.19 21.50
C ILE A 307 2.25 -1.04 22.29
N ARG A 308 3.54 -1.13 22.65
CA ARG A 308 4.27 -0.09 23.37
C ARG A 308 4.27 1.23 22.61
N GLN A 309 4.59 1.23 21.31
CA GLN A 309 4.56 2.42 20.47
C GLN A 309 3.17 3.05 20.40
N ARG A 310 2.13 2.23 20.20
CA ARG A 310 0.73 2.69 20.11
C ARG A 310 0.28 3.32 21.43
N LEU A 311 0.58 2.70 22.57
CA LEU A 311 0.28 3.24 23.88
C LEU A 311 1.02 4.55 24.14
N ASN A 312 2.29 4.65 23.74
CA ASN A 312 3.08 5.87 23.90
C ASN A 312 2.50 7.03 23.09
N ILE A 313 2.05 6.77 21.86
CA ILE A 313 1.38 7.78 21.02
C ILE A 313 0.06 8.22 21.66
N TYR A 314 -0.79 7.27 22.03
CA TYR A 314 -2.14 7.56 22.53
C TYR A 314 -2.10 8.28 23.88
N TYR A 315 -1.24 7.82 24.80
CA TYR A 315 -1.11 8.38 26.16
C TYR A 315 0.04 9.39 26.33
N LYS A 316 0.63 9.90 25.23
CA LYS A 316 1.73 10.89 25.26
C LYS A 316 2.87 10.47 26.18
N ASN A 317 3.33 9.22 26.07
CA ASN A 317 4.38 8.58 26.88
C ASN A 317 4.04 8.43 28.38
N LYS A 318 2.77 8.57 28.79
CA LYS A 318 2.34 8.35 30.19
C LYS A 318 1.96 6.90 30.47
N ALA A 319 1.84 6.03 29.45
CA ALA A 319 1.59 4.60 29.61
C ALA A 319 2.92 3.82 29.73
N GLN A 320 2.89 2.71 30.45
CA GLN A 320 4.06 1.84 30.64
C GLN A 320 3.72 0.41 30.29
N LEU A 321 4.59 -0.26 29.52
CA LEU A 321 4.54 -1.69 29.25
C LEU A 321 5.84 -2.32 29.79
N THR A 322 5.70 -3.22 30.77
CA THR A 322 6.81 -3.91 31.42
C THR A 322 6.68 -5.41 31.21
N ILE A 323 7.77 -6.06 30.90
CA ILE A 323 7.87 -7.51 30.74
C ILE A 323 8.79 -8.04 31.84
N THR A 324 8.33 -9.06 32.54
CA THR A 324 9.14 -9.73 33.57
C THR A 324 9.13 -11.24 33.36
N ASN A 325 10.29 -11.84 33.55
CA ASN A 325 10.47 -13.28 33.49
C ASN A 325 11.15 -13.68 34.82
N ARG A 326 10.35 -14.19 35.74
CA ARG A 326 10.84 -14.61 37.10
C ARG A 326 10.06 -15.84 37.54
N ASP A 327 10.75 -16.71 38.25
CA ASP A 327 10.19 -17.90 38.90
C ASP A 327 9.39 -18.81 37.94
N GLY A 328 9.87 -18.95 36.71
CA GLY A 328 9.20 -19.76 35.69
C GLY A 328 7.89 -19.15 35.14
N VAL A 329 7.62 -17.87 35.43
CA VAL A 329 6.42 -17.17 34.99
C VAL A 329 6.81 -15.99 34.07
N TYR A 330 6.26 -15.97 32.87
CA TYR A 330 6.30 -14.82 31.96
C TYR A 330 5.11 -13.90 32.25
N ARG A 331 5.38 -12.63 32.46
CA ARG A 331 4.37 -11.65 32.84
C ARG A 331 4.53 -10.38 32.03
N VAL A 332 3.47 -9.95 31.39
CA VAL A 332 3.36 -8.65 30.73
C VAL A 332 2.40 -7.77 31.53
N LYS A 333 2.88 -6.61 31.93
CA LYS A 333 2.13 -5.61 32.70
C LYS A 333 2.01 -4.33 31.86
N VAL A 334 0.79 -3.86 31.69
CA VAL A 334 0.46 -2.57 31.04
C VAL A 334 -0.20 -1.67 32.06
N VAL A 335 0.31 -0.46 32.21
CA VAL A 335 -0.26 0.59 33.08
C VAL A 335 -0.64 1.77 32.22
N ILE A 336 -1.92 2.16 32.26
CA ILE A 336 -2.48 3.27 31.50
C ILE A 336 -3.14 4.28 32.42
N PRO A 337 -3.00 5.61 32.19
CA PRO A 337 -3.69 6.62 32.97
C PRO A 337 -5.18 6.67 32.61
N LYS A 338 -6.06 6.93 33.60
CA LYS A 338 -7.50 7.10 33.39
C LYS A 338 -7.83 8.45 32.70
N HIS A 339 -7.03 9.46 32.95
CA HIS A 339 -7.23 10.78 32.38
C HIS A 339 -6.03 11.16 31.50
N ILE A 340 -6.30 11.52 30.27
CA ILE A 340 -5.33 12.15 29.40
C ILE A 340 -5.53 13.65 29.58
N GLU A 341 -4.65 14.32 30.35
CA GLU A 341 -4.63 15.79 30.36
C GLU A 341 -4.42 16.28 28.93
N ASN A 342 -5.45 16.85 28.35
CA ASN A 342 -5.30 17.67 27.17
C ASN A 342 -4.52 18.92 27.59
N SER A 343 -3.20 18.88 27.42
CA SER A 343 -2.43 20.12 27.44
C SER A 343 -2.92 20.95 26.26
N VAL A 344 -3.58 22.06 26.59
CA VAL A 344 -3.98 23.17 25.70
C VAL A 344 -2.74 23.71 24.97
#